data_98c2b2b2d874737083af3724986da944
#
_entry.id   98c2b2b2d874737083af3724986da944
#
_cell.length_a   1.000
_cell.length_b   1.000
_cell.length_c   1.000
_cell.angle_alpha   90.00
_cell.angle_beta   90.00
_cell.angle_gamma   90.00
#
_symmetry.space_group_name_H-M   'P 1'
#
loop_
_entity.id
_entity.type
_entity.pdbx_description
1 polymer ?
#
loop_
_entity_poly.entity_id
_entity_poly.type
_entity_poly.pdbx_seq_one_letter_code
_entity_poly.pdbx_strand_id
1 'polypeptide(L)'
;MRKLTFAMNMSVDGYIAAPGDDLGWSVPSDELFQWWSDRVDATGLALYGRKLWETMSSHWPTADKQPGATPAAIEYAGRWRDMPKVVFSSTTSTVDWNTRLVTGDAVTEITRLKADDDGGPMDIGGATLAAAAMRAGLIDEYAIVTHPVLVGGGTPFFTALDNWVNLSLVETRTFPDGMVLTRYETRGKA
;
A
#
# COMPACT_ATOMS: atom_id res chain seq x y z
N MET A 1 -1.45 6.59 19.37
CA MET A 1 -2.20 6.13 18.17
C MET A 1 -1.24 5.77 17.06
N ARG A 2 -1.43 4.63 16.42
CA ARG A 2 -0.58 4.17 15.31
C ARG A 2 -0.78 5.04 14.07
N LYS A 3 0.32 5.41 13.42
CA LYS A 3 0.30 6.14 12.14
C LYS A 3 -0.18 5.21 11.03
N LEU A 4 -1.10 5.67 10.19
CA LEU A 4 -1.60 4.96 9.02
C LEU A 4 -1.13 5.65 7.75
N THR A 5 -0.34 4.95 6.94
CA THR A 5 0.17 5.46 5.67
C THR A 5 -0.51 4.74 4.49
N PHE A 6 -0.98 5.50 3.51
CA PHE A 6 -1.34 4.97 2.20
C PHE A 6 -0.15 5.11 1.25
N ALA A 7 0.48 4.00 0.90
CA ALA A 7 1.68 3.94 0.06
C ALA A 7 1.41 3.09 -1.18
N MET A 8 1.54 3.67 -2.38
CA MET A 8 1.33 2.97 -3.66
C MET A 8 2.14 3.61 -4.79
N ASN A 9 2.42 2.81 -5.83
CA ASN A 9 2.82 3.33 -7.12
C ASN A 9 1.65 4.06 -7.78
N MET A 10 1.94 5.13 -8.52
CA MET A 10 0.95 5.93 -9.23
C MET A 10 1.52 6.35 -10.59
N SER A 11 0.72 6.28 -11.66
CA SER A 11 1.06 6.90 -12.94
C SER A 11 0.98 8.43 -12.86
N VAL A 12 1.62 9.15 -13.77
CA VAL A 12 1.56 10.63 -13.81
C VAL A 12 0.12 11.14 -13.91
N ASP A 13 -0.76 10.40 -14.58
CA ASP A 13 -2.19 10.72 -14.70
C ASP A 13 -3.07 10.19 -13.56
N GLY A 14 -2.44 9.69 -12.46
CA GLY A 14 -3.12 9.49 -11.18
C GLY A 14 -3.74 8.12 -10.93
N TYR A 15 -3.30 7.08 -11.62
CA TYR A 15 -3.85 5.72 -11.47
C TYR A 15 -2.86 4.77 -10.79
N ILE A 16 -3.37 3.82 -10.01
CA ILE A 16 -2.61 2.73 -9.39
C ILE A 16 -2.60 1.44 -10.21
N ALA A 17 -3.55 1.29 -11.13
CA ALA A 17 -3.62 0.21 -12.10
C ALA A 17 -4.22 0.76 -13.41
N ALA A 18 -3.70 0.32 -14.54
CA ALA A 18 -4.26 0.60 -15.87
C ALA A 18 -5.58 -0.16 -16.09
N PRO A 19 -6.33 0.10 -17.18
CA PRO A 19 -7.53 -0.65 -17.51
C PRO A 19 -7.26 -2.16 -17.53
N GLY A 20 -8.17 -2.95 -16.94
CA GLY A 20 -8.00 -4.40 -16.80
C GLY A 20 -7.16 -4.82 -15.59
N ASP A 21 -6.97 -3.93 -14.61
CA ASP A 21 -6.11 -4.12 -13.43
C ASP A 21 -4.63 -4.40 -13.80
N ASP A 22 -4.17 -3.88 -14.95
CA ASP A 22 -2.80 -4.05 -15.43
C ASP A 22 -1.82 -3.21 -14.61
N LEU A 23 -0.79 -3.88 -14.07
CA LEU A 23 0.30 -3.32 -13.26
C LEU A 23 1.66 -3.38 -13.98
N GLY A 24 1.71 -3.87 -15.22
CA GLY A 24 2.96 -4.10 -15.96
C GLY A 24 3.82 -2.85 -16.18
N TRP A 25 3.24 -1.67 -16.05
CA TRP A 25 3.92 -0.37 -16.14
C TRP A 25 4.71 0.01 -14.87
N SER A 26 4.46 -0.64 -13.73
CA SER A 26 4.95 -0.25 -12.40
C SER A 26 6.13 -1.10 -11.91
N VAL A 27 6.96 -1.59 -12.82
CA VAL A 27 8.17 -2.37 -12.49
C VAL A 27 9.18 -1.44 -11.80
N PRO A 28 9.60 -1.74 -10.57
CA PRO A 28 10.55 -0.91 -9.84
C PRO A 28 11.98 -1.14 -10.32
N SER A 29 12.82 -0.10 -10.28
CA SER A 29 14.27 -0.25 -10.27
C SER A 29 14.75 -0.92 -8.98
N ASP A 30 16.00 -1.40 -8.96
CA ASP A 30 16.59 -2.02 -7.77
C ASP A 30 16.55 -1.07 -6.55
N GLU A 31 16.82 0.22 -6.76
CA GLU A 31 16.79 1.22 -5.69
C GLU A 31 15.37 1.46 -5.16
N LEU A 32 14.37 1.53 -6.03
CA LEU A 32 12.97 1.64 -5.63
C LEU A 32 12.49 0.36 -4.98
N PHE A 33 12.90 -0.80 -5.47
CA PHE A 33 12.56 -2.09 -4.84
C PHE A 33 13.15 -2.19 -3.43
N GLN A 34 14.38 -1.71 -3.21
CA GLN A 34 14.98 -1.64 -1.88
C GLN A 34 14.18 -0.72 -0.95
N TRP A 35 13.73 0.44 -1.45
CA TRP A 35 12.88 1.34 -0.67
C TRP A 35 11.56 0.66 -0.23
N TRP A 36 10.92 -0.11 -1.13
CA TRP A 36 9.74 -0.90 -0.77
C TRP A 36 10.05 -1.99 0.27
N SER A 37 11.21 -2.62 0.17
CA SER A 37 11.67 -3.64 1.12
C SER A 37 11.91 -3.05 2.52
N ASP A 38 12.60 -1.91 2.59
CA ASP A 38 12.84 -1.19 3.85
C ASP A 38 11.52 -0.75 4.50
N ARG A 39 10.53 -0.41 3.67
CA ARG A 39 9.21 -0.03 4.16
C ARG A 39 8.47 -1.23 4.78
N VAL A 40 8.56 -2.41 4.18
CA VAL A 40 7.99 -3.65 4.76
C VAL A 40 8.57 -3.90 6.16
N ASP A 41 9.87 -3.73 6.33
CA ASP A 41 10.54 -3.91 7.63
C ASP A 41 10.09 -2.87 8.68
N ALA A 42 9.81 -1.65 8.25
CA ALA A 42 9.34 -0.58 9.13
C ALA A 42 7.86 -0.70 9.48
N THR A 43 7.09 -1.54 8.75
CA THR A 43 5.64 -1.68 8.91
C THR A 43 5.31 -2.69 10.01
N GLY A 44 4.65 -2.24 11.06
CA GLY A 44 4.18 -3.12 12.13
C GLY A 44 2.91 -3.91 11.79
N LEU A 45 2.09 -3.42 10.81
CA LEU A 45 0.87 -4.09 10.34
C LEU A 45 0.47 -3.58 8.96
N ALA A 46 0.31 -4.48 8.00
CA ALA A 46 -0.22 -4.15 6.68
C ALA A 46 -1.73 -4.43 6.59
N LEU A 47 -2.48 -3.46 6.06
CA LEU A 47 -3.92 -3.55 5.84
C LEU A 47 -4.18 -3.67 4.34
N TYR A 48 -4.73 -4.80 3.90
CA TYR A 48 -4.97 -5.08 2.49
C TYR A 48 -6.47 -5.17 2.16
N GLY A 49 -6.86 -4.50 1.09
CA GLY A 49 -8.10 -4.84 0.39
C GLY A 49 -7.95 -6.17 -0.35
N ARG A 50 -9.07 -6.86 -0.62
CA ARG A 50 -9.09 -8.17 -1.26
C ARG A 50 -8.23 -8.27 -2.54
N LYS A 51 -8.42 -7.37 -3.50
CA LYS A 51 -7.67 -7.41 -4.77
C LYS A 51 -6.16 -7.33 -4.57
N LEU A 52 -5.68 -6.42 -3.73
CA LEU A 52 -4.26 -6.31 -3.43
C LEU A 52 -3.75 -7.57 -2.73
N TRP A 53 -4.51 -8.14 -1.79
CA TRP A 53 -4.17 -9.41 -1.16
C TRP A 53 -4.01 -10.52 -2.19
N GLU A 54 -4.98 -10.68 -3.10
CA GLU A 54 -4.93 -11.69 -4.18
C GLU A 54 -3.69 -11.50 -5.07
N THR A 55 -3.37 -10.26 -5.45
CA THR A 55 -2.18 -9.94 -6.25
C THR A 55 -0.89 -10.29 -5.50
N MET A 56 -0.74 -9.85 -4.27
CA MET A 56 0.49 -10.06 -3.49
C MET A 56 0.66 -11.53 -3.10
N SER A 57 -0.41 -12.20 -2.68
CA SER A 57 -0.38 -13.60 -2.25
C SER A 57 -0.24 -14.60 -3.38
N SER A 58 -0.55 -14.24 -4.61
CA SER A 58 -0.31 -15.10 -5.78
C SER A 58 1.17 -15.19 -6.17
N HIS A 59 1.99 -14.22 -5.79
CA HIS A 59 3.39 -14.11 -6.21
C HIS A 59 4.37 -14.26 -5.04
N TRP A 60 4.28 -13.39 -4.04
CA TRP A 60 5.33 -13.23 -3.02
C TRP A 60 5.59 -14.47 -2.16
N PRO A 61 4.60 -15.26 -1.73
CA PRO A 61 4.86 -16.41 -0.86
C PRO A 61 5.78 -17.46 -1.47
N THR A 62 5.89 -17.50 -2.79
CA THR A 62 6.68 -18.48 -3.53
C THR A 62 7.71 -17.86 -4.46
N ALA A 63 7.91 -16.54 -4.41
CA ALA A 63 8.84 -15.83 -5.27
C ALA A 63 10.30 -16.30 -5.06
N ASP A 64 10.66 -16.70 -3.85
CA ASP A 64 11.94 -17.28 -3.50
C ASP A 64 12.23 -18.66 -4.16
N LYS A 65 11.19 -19.35 -4.65
CA LYS A 65 11.27 -20.66 -5.29
C LYS A 65 11.24 -20.59 -6.82
N GLN A 66 11.08 -19.39 -7.38
CA GLN A 66 11.01 -19.21 -8.83
C GLN A 66 12.40 -19.33 -9.46
N PRO A 67 12.50 -19.96 -10.64
CA PRO A 67 13.76 -19.96 -11.39
C PRO A 67 14.25 -18.56 -11.67
N GLY A 68 15.50 -18.23 -11.31
CA GLY A 68 16.09 -16.91 -11.50
C GLY A 68 15.70 -15.88 -10.44
N ALA A 69 15.13 -16.31 -9.30
CA ALA A 69 14.85 -15.41 -8.18
C ALA A 69 16.13 -14.66 -7.73
N THR A 70 16.06 -13.34 -7.69
CA THR A 70 17.16 -12.51 -7.21
C THR A 70 17.29 -12.58 -5.69
N PRO A 71 18.47 -12.32 -5.10
CA PRO A 71 18.62 -12.24 -3.64
C PRO A 71 17.62 -11.29 -2.99
N ALA A 72 17.37 -10.12 -3.60
CA ALA A 72 16.39 -9.15 -3.12
C ALA A 72 14.94 -9.71 -3.13
N ALA A 73 14.55 -10.43 -4.19
CA ALA A 73 13.23 -11.07 -4.26
C ALA A 73 13.06 -12.18 -3.21
N ILE A 74 14.14 -12.97 -2.96
CA ILE A 74 14.14 -14.02 -1.93
C ILE A 74 13.94 -13.40 -0.55
N GLU A 75 14.69 -12.35 -0.24
CA GLU A 75 14.60 -11.65 1.04
C GLU A 75 13.22 -11.02 1.23
N TYR A 76 12.71 -10.29 0.23
CA TYR A 76 11.39 -9.69 0.27
C TYR A 76 10.27 -10.73 0.46
N ALA A 77 10.35 -11.88 -0.19
CA ALA A 77 9.39 -12.97 -0.03
C ALA A 77 9.30 -13.46 1.42
N GLY A 78 10.45 -13.61 2.10
CA GLY A 78 10.51 -13.94 3.52
C GLY A 78 9.85 -12.87 4.39
N ARG A 79 10.27 -11.62 4.23
CA ARG A 79 9.72 -10.47 4.95
C ARG A 79 8.20 -10.34 4.77
N TRP A 80 7.73 -10.49 3.54
CA TRP A 80 6.30 -10.40 3.24
C TRP A 80 5.49 -11.51 3.93
N ARG A 81 6.00 -12.76 3.96
CA ARG A 81 5.34 -13.87 4.68
C ARG A 81 5.21 -13.59 6.17
N ASP A 82 6.27 -13.06 6.77
CA ASP A 82 6.38 -12.89 8.23
C ASP A 82 5.66 -11.62 8.73
N MET A 83 5.55 -10.58 7.90
CA MET A 83 4.89 -9.32 8.24
C MET A 83 3.43 -9.56 8.66
N PRO A 84 2.99 -9.03 9.81
CA PRO A 84 1.59 -9.10 10.21
C PRO A 84 0.67 -8.39 9.22
N LYS A 85 -0.42 -9.05 8.83
CA LYS A 85 -1.38 -8.53 7.84
C LYS A 85 -2.82 -8.67 8.30
N VAL A 86 -3.66 -7.73 7.86
CA VAL A 86 -5.11 -7.80 7.95
C VAL A 86 -5.69 -7.64 6.56
N VAL A 87 -6.52 -8.57 6.14
CA VAL A 87 -7.26 -8.51 4.88
C VAL A 87 -8.72 -8.18 5.14
N PHE A 88 -9.23 -7.17 4.46
CA PHE A 88 -10.63 -6.77 4.51
C PHE A 88 -11.37 -7.32 3.30
N SER A 89 -12.27 -8.29 3.54
CA SER A 89 -13.06 -8.92 2.48
C SER A 89 -14.30 -9.60 3.04
N SER A 90 -15.42 -9.45 2.33
CA SER A 90 -16.66 -10.19 2.61
C SER A 90 -16.79 -11.47 1.79
N THR A 91 -15.90 -11.71 0.85
CA THR A 91 -15.97 -12.83 -0.12
C THR A 91 -14.81 -13.82 -0.02
N THR A 92 -13.67 -13.42 0.55
CA THR A 92 -12.54 -14.30 0.82
C THR A 92 -12.88 -15.18 2.03
N SER A 93 -12.62 -16.47 1.94
CA SER A 93 -12.93 -17.44 3.01
C SER A 93 -11.69 -17.84 3.82
N THR A 94 -10.51 -17.77 3.24
CA THR A 94 -9.25 -18.20 3.87
C THR A 94 -8.13 -17.24 3.56
N VAL A 95 -7.23 -17.07 4.52
CA VAL A 95 -5.98 -16.30 4.39
C VAL A 95 -4.85 -17.06 5.07
N ASP A 96 -3.61 -16.85 4.59
CA ASP A 96 -2.38 -17.50 5.09
C ASP A 96 -1.31 -16.43 5.38
N TRP A 97 -0.11 -16.90 5.74
CA TRP A 97 1.10 -16.06 5.88
C TRP A 97 0.94 -14.89 6.84
N ASN A 98 0.74 -15.22 8.13
CA ASN A 98 0.61 -14.25 9.21
C ASN A 98 -0.49 -13.19 8.94
N THR A 99 -1.63 -13.64 8.44
CA THR A 99 -2.74 -12.77 8.03
C THR A 99 -4.02 -13.08 8.79
N ARG A 100 -4.72 -12.03 9.21
CA ARG A 100 -6.06 -12.10 9.80
C ARG A 100 -7.11 -11.58 8.81
N LEU A 101 -8.21 -12.29 8.65
CA LEU A 101 -9.35 -11.86 7.84
C LEU A 101 -10.34 -11.04 8.68
N VAL A 102 -10.81 -9.94 8.11
CA VAL A 102 -11.88 -9.09 8.64
C VAL A 102 -13.00 -9.00 7.62
N THR A 103 -14.19 -9.45 8.02
CA THR A 103 -15.41 -9.43 7.19
C THR A 103 -16.37 -8.30 7.55
N GLY A 104 -16.11 -7.60 8.66
CA GLY A 104 -16.93 -6.51 9.18
C GLY A 104 -16.61 -5.15 8.55
N ASP A 105 -17.11 -4.09 9.18
CA ASP A 105 -16.91 -2.71 8.74
C ASP A 105 -15.44 -2.31 8.86
N ALA A 106 -14.86 -1.91 7.71
CA ALA A 106 -13.45 -1.60 7.61
C ALA A 106 -13.06 -0.35 8.41
N VAL A 107 -13.89 0.70 8.38
CA VAL A 107 -13.62 1.97 9.07
C VAL A 107 -13.58 1.76 10.58
N THR A 108 -14.54 1.02 11.11
CA THR A 108 -14.60 0.64 12.54
C THR A 108 -13.33 -0.11 12.95
N GLU A 109 -12.94 -1.14 12.18
CA GLU A 109 -11.78 -1.95 12.54
C GLU A 109 -10.46 -1.17 12.38
N ILE A 110 -10.28 -0.36 11.32
CA ILE A 110 -9.11 0.50 11.16
C ILE A 110 -9.01 1.50 12.32
N THR A 111 -10.13 2.08 12.75
CA THR A 111 -10.17 3.00 13.90
C THR A 111 -9.71 2.30 15.18
N ARG A 112 -10.20 1.08 15.41
CA ARG A 112 -9.78 0.25 16.55
C ARG A 112 -8.27 -0.06 16.51
N LEU A 113 -7.75 -0.46 15.33
CA LEU A 113 -6.33 -0.77 15.14
C LEU A 113 -5.44 0.47 15.33
N LYS A 114 -5.91 1.66 14.93
CA LYS A 114 -5.18 2.92 15.17
C LYS A 114 -5.10 3.28 16.65
N ALA A 115 -6.10 2.93 17.43
CA ALA A 115 -6.13 3.21 18.88
C ALA A 115 -5.18 2.31 19.70
N ASP A 116 -4.78 1.16 19.14
CA ASP A 116 -3.81 0.26 19.75
C ASP A 116 -2.39 0.86 19.62
N ASP A 117 -1.72 1.09 20.75
CA ASP A 117 -0.40 1.77 20.76
C ASP A 117 0.79 0.81 20.62
N ASP A 118 0.60 -0.50 20.78
CA ASP A 118 1.70 -1.47 20.90
C ASP A 118 2.23 -2.05 19.58
N GLY A 119 1.65 -1.71 18.42
CA GLY A 119 1.91 -2.45 17.18
C GLY A 119 2.75 -1.74 16.11
N GLY A 120 3.35 -0.56 16.37
CA GLY A 120 4.12 0.19 15.37
C GLY A 120 3.24 0.81 14.24
N PRO A 121 3.85 1.42 13.22
CA PRO A 121 3.11 2.05 12.12
C PRO A 121 2.36 1.04 11.27
N MET A 122 1.33 1.51 10.58
CA MET A 122 0.49 0.70 9.68
C MET A 122 0.56 1.21 8.26
N ASP A 123 0.56 0.28 7.31
CA ASP A 123 0.40 0.57 5.89
C ASP A 123 -0.95 0.05 5.39
N ILE A 124 -1.63 0.85 4.58
CA ILE A 124 -2.88 0.45 3.93
C ILE A 124 -2.68 0.39 2.41
N GLY A 125 -3.20 -0.66 1.79
CA GLY A 125 -3.13 -0.85 0.35
C GLY A 125 -4.42 -1.39 -0.25
N GLY A 126 -4.59 -1.09 -1.55
CA GLY A 126 -5.82 -1.39 -2.30
C GLY A 126 -6.78 -0.20 -2.32
N ALA A 127 -7.15 0.23 -3.55
CA ALA A 127 -7.89 1.47 -3.78
C ALA A 127 -9.19 1.58 -2.99
N THR A 128 -10.00 0.52 -2.98
CA THR A 128 -11.32 0.54 -2.32
C THR A 128 -11.19 0.68 -0.80
N LEU A 129 -10.26 -0.04 -0.19
CA LEU A 129 -10.01 0.04 1.25
C LEU A 129 -9.43 1.41 1.63
N ALA A 130 -8.43 1.88 0.89
CA ALA A 130 -7.83 3.19 1.10
C ALA A 130 -8.86 4.32 0.90
N ALA A 131 -9.76 4.21 -0.09
CA ALA A 131 -10.83 5.16 -0.31
C ALA A 131 -11.79 5.28 0.89
N ALA A 132 -12.14 4.16 1.53
CA ALA A 132 -12.94 4.17 2.75
C ALA A 132 -12.21 4.89 3.90
N ALA A 133 -10.90 4.57 4.10
CA ALA A 133 -10.07 5.23 5.10
C ALA A 133 -9.86 6.73 4.82
N MET A 134 -9.69 7.14 3.54
CA MET A 134 -9.58 8.54 3.13
C MET A 134 -10.85 9.33 3.49
N ARG A 135 -12.04 8.81 3.11
CA ARG A 135 -13.32 9.47 3.42
C ARG A 135 -13.57 9.59 4.91
N ALA A 136 -13.12 8.61 5.69
CA ALA A 136 -13.20 8.63 7.16
C ALA A 136 -12.13 9.51 7.83
N GLY A 137 -11.19 10.10 7.08
CA GLY A 137 -10.10 10.93 7.61
C GLY A 137 -9.09 10.14 8.46
N LEU A 138 -8.89 8.84 8.16
CA LEU A 138 -8.04 7.95 8.95
C LEU A 138 -6.58 7.89 8.44
N ILE A 139 -6.31 8.37 7.21
CA ILE A 139 -4.96 8.39 6.63
C ILE A 139 -4.16 9.55 7.25
N ASP A 140 -3.01 9.23 7.84
CA ASP A 140 -2.09 10.20 8.42
C ASP A 140 -0.99 10.62 7.43
N GLU A 141 -0.62 9.72 6.53
CA GLU A 141 0.44 9.97 5.54
C GLU A 141 0.09 9.34 4.18
N TYR A 142 0.48 10.03 3.12
CA TYR A 142 0.47 9.53 1.75
C TYR A 142 1.91 9.41 1.25
N ALA A 143 2.33 8.21 0.83
CA ALA A 143 3.61 7.95 0.17
C ALA A 143 3.34 7.56 -1.29
N ILE A 144 3.60 8.47 -2.20
CA ILE A 144 3.24 8.35 -3.61
C ILE A 144 4.51 8.15 -4.42
N VAL A 145 4.66 6.99 -5.05
CA VAL A 145 5.74 6.74 -6.03
C VAL A 145 5.17 6.98 -7.42
N THR A 146 5.45 8.14 -7.98
CA THR A 146 4.99 8.51 -9.32
C THR A 146 5.93 7.93 -10.37
N HIS A 147 5.39 7.06 -11.22
CA HIS A 147 6.08 6.50 -12.39
C HIS A 147 5.89 7.40 -13.61
N PRO A 148 6.94 7.61 -14.45
CA PRO A 148 6.88 8.51 -15.61
C PRO A 148 6.10 7.90 -16.79
N VAL A 149 4.82 7.59 -16.57
CA VAL A 149 3.93 6.95 -17.55
C VAL A 149 2.52 7.52 -17.46
N LEU A 150 1.83 7.58 -18.59
CA LEU A 150 0.41 7.85 -18.69
C LEU A 150 -0.30 6.56 -19.09
N VAL A 151 -1.25 6.11 -18.26
CA VAL A 151 -2.00 4.85 -18.49
C VAL A 151 -3.38 5.09 -19.10
N GLY A 152 -3.86 6.34 -19.09
CA GLY A 152 -5.09 6.75 -19.79
C GLY A 152 -6.39 6.35 -19.12
N GLY A 153 -6.37 5.78 -17.91
CA GLY A 153 -7.55 5.33 -17.19
C GLY A 153 -7.24 4.17 -16.24
N GLY A 154 -8.27 3.60 -15.62
CA GLY A 154 -8.13 2.46 -14.72
C GLY A 154 -8.55 2.77 -13.28
N THR A 155 -7.83 2.23 -12.30
CA THR A 155 -8.12 2.42 -10.87
C THR A 155 -7.38 3.65 -10.33
N PRO A 156 -8.07 4.72 -9.91
CA PRO A 156 -7.43 5.95 -9.44
C PRO A 156 -6.77 5.76 -8.08
N PHE A 157 -5.67 6.50 -7.84
CA PHE A 157 -5.01 6.57 -6.53
C PHE A 157 -5.91 7.27 -5.50
N PHE A 158 -6.48 8.41 -5.86
CA PHE A 158 -7.36 9.17 -4.98
C PHE A 158 -8.83 8.94 -5.33
N THR A 159 -9.67 8.87 -4.29
CA THR A 159 -11.12 8.85 -4.43
C THR A 159 -11.70 10.27 -4.34
N ALA A 160 -12.95 10.43 -4.77
CA ALA A 160 -13.69 11.65 -4.47
C ALA A 160 -13.89 11.81 -2.96
N LEU A 161 -13.68 13.02 -2.47
CA LEU A 161 -13.84 13.44 -1.08
C LEU A 161 -14.88 14.56 -0.99
N ASP A 162 -15.62 14.61 0.13
CA ASP A 162 -16.62 15.67 0.36
C ASP A 162 -15.96 17.03 0.63
N ASN A 163 -14.73 17.01 1.18
CA ASN A 163 -13.94 18.20 1.48
C ASN A 163 -12.48 17.96 1.12
N TRP A 164 -11.73 19.04 0.87
CA TRP A 164 -10.28 18.94 0.69
C TRP A 164 -9.56 18.55 1.98
N VAL A 165 -8.43 17.89 1.83
CA VAL A 165 -7.51 17.57 2.93
C VAL A 165 -6.21 18.32 2.69
N ASN A 166 -5.80 19.15 3.64
CA ASN A 166 -4.54 19.87 3.56
C ASN A 166 -3.38 18.93 3.89
N LEU A 167 -2.33 19.00 3.08
CA LEU A 167 -1.15 18.18 3.21
C LEU A 167 0.10 19.02 3.44
N SER A 168 1.08 18.49 4.15
CA SER A 168 2.44 19.00 4.27
C SER A 168 3.41 18.06 3.59
N LEU A 169 4.20 18.55 2.66
CA LEU A 169 5.30 17.78 2.07
C LEU A 169 6.37 17.52 3.14
N VAL A 170 6.73 16.25 3.33
CA VAL A 170 7.76 15.82 4.28
C VAL A 170 9.00 15.23 3.60
N GLU A 171 8.83 14.69 2.39
CA GLU A 171 9.95 14.12 1.63
C GLU A 171 9.70 14.19 0.13
N THR A 172 10.77 14.41 -0.63
CA THR A 172 10.82 14.17 -2.09
C THR A 172 12.12 13.45 -2.41
N ARG A 173 12.02 12.36 -3.19
CA ARG A 173 13.19 11.60 -3.65
C ARG A 173 12.97 11.20 -5.10
N THR A 174 14.00 11.37 -5.94
CA THR A 174 14.00 10.90 -7.33
C THR A 174 14.87 9.64 -7.42
N PHE A 175 14.35 8.63 -8.10
CA PHE A 175 15.07 7.40 -8.42
C PHE A 175 15.70 7.46 -9.81
N PRO A 176 16.74 6.63 -10.10
CA PRO A 176 17.49 6.71 -11.37
C PRO A 176 16.62 6.59 -12.63
N ASP A 177 15.55 5.80 -12.60
CA ASP A 177 14.65 5.55 -13.74
C ASP A 177 13.54 6.61 -13.88
N GLY A 178 13.68 7.74 -13.18
CA GLY A 178 12.75 8.88 -13.27
C GLY A 178 11.49 8.74 -12.41
N MET A 179 11.37 7.69 -11.59
CA MET A 179 10.32 7.64 -10.58
C MET A 179 10.58 8.67 -9.49
N VAL A 180 9.50 9.25 -8.98
CA VAL A 180 9.55 10.28 -7.92
C VAL A 180 8.70 9.85 -6.74
N LEU A 181 9.34 9.67 -5.59
CA LEU A 181 8.64 9.54 -4.31
C LEU A 181 8.29 10.93 -3.78
N THR A 182 7.05 11.12 -3.39
CA THR A 182 6.62 12.24 -2.56
C THR A 182 5.89 11.71 -1.34
N ARG A 183 6.25 12.22 -0.16
CA ARG A 183 5.54 11.88 1.08
C ARG A 183 4.90 13.14 1.66
N TYR A 184 3.64 13.01 2.01
CA TYR A 184 2.83 14.07 2.59
C TYR A 184 2.19 13.60 3.88
N GLU A 185 2.23 14.42 4.91
CA GLU A 185 1.44 14.24 6.12
C GLU A 185 0.15 15.06 6.04
N THR A 186 -0.94 14.48 6.54
CA THR A 186 -2.21 15.23 6.70
C THR A 186 -2.03 16.27 7.78
N ARG A 187 -2.43 17.50 7.47
CA ARG A 187 -2.55 18.55 8.50
C ARG A 187 -3.83 18.30 9.28
N GLY A 188 -3.73 18.27 10.60
CA GLY A 188 -4.93 18.24 11.44
C GLY A 188 -5.92 19.33 11.02
N LYS A 189 -7.22 19.07 11.17
CA LYS A 189 -8.23 20.13 10.98
C LYS A 189 -7.87 21.27 11.92
N ALA A 190 -7.64 22.46 11.34
CA ALA A 190 -7.45 23.68 12.11
C ALA A 190 -8.73 23.99 12.89
#